data_df1b1cc96b315d6db3769b983fdfd33d
#
_entry.id   df1b1cc96b315d6db3769b983fdfd33d
#
_cell.length_a   1.000
_cell.length_b   1.000
_cell.length_c   1.000
_cell.angle_alpha   90.00
_cell.angle_beta   90.00
_cell.angle_gamma   90.00
#
_symmetry.space_group_name_H-M   'P 1'
#
loop_
_entity.id
_entity.type
_entity.pdbx_description
1 polymer ?
#
loop_
_entity_poly.entity_id
_entity_poly.type
_entity_poly.pdbx_seq_one_letter_code
_entity_poly.pdbx_strand_id
1 'polypeptide(L)'
;MGIKIILLIIFFAVMAAVGIYSRRHVTSVDGFVLGGRSVGPWLTAFAYGTSYFSAVVFVGYAGQFGWKYGIASTWIGIGNALIGSLLAWVVLGRRTKVMTQHLGSRTMPDFFGERYKSKSLKITASVIVFVFLIPYTASVYNGLSRLFAMAFNIPYTWCVVTMAAFTALYVILGGYMATAINDFIQGIIMLIGIVAVIAAVLNGQGGFMNAIAEMAKIPSDVPLTQGQPGAFTSFFGPDPVNLLGVVLLTSLGT
;
A
#
# COMPACT_ATOMS: atom_id res chain seq x y z
N MET A 1 -21.65 9.01 16.06
CA MET A 1 -21.50 9.49 14.67
C MET A 1 -20.69 10.79 14.58
N GLY A 2 -20.91 11.79 15.45
CA GLY A 2 -20.23 13.09 15.42
C GLY A 2 -18.69 13.02 15.45
N ILE A 3 -18.10 12.22 16.34
CA ILE A 3 -16.62 12.11 16.46
C ILE A 3 -15.98 11.62 15.16
N LYS A 4 -16.60 10.64 14.48
CA LYS A 4 -16.07 10.12 13.19
C LYS A 4 -16.05 11.21 12.11
N ILE A 5 -17.11 12.03 12.05
CA ILE A 5 -17.22 13.13 11.08
C ILE A 5 -16.19 14.24 11.40
N ILE A 6 -16.01 14.58 12.66
CA ILE A 6 -15.02 15.59 13.09
C ILE A 6 -13.61 15.13 12.72
N LEU A 7 -13.25 13.88 13.01
CA LEU A 7 -11.94 13.32 12.65
C LEU A 7 -11.72 13.32 11.14
N LEU A 8 -12.76 13.01 10.36
CA LEU A 8 -12.70 13.05 8.91
C LEU A 8 -12.48 14.47 8.38
N ILE A 9 -13.19 15.45 8.91
CA ILE A 9 -13.01 16.87 8.54
C ILE A 9 -11.60 17.34 8.87
N ILE A 10 -11.10 17.01 10.06
CA ILE A 10 -9.72 17.35 10.47
C ILE A 10 -8.71 16.71 9.51
N PHE A 11 -8.89 15.45 9.20
CA PHE A 11 -8.01 14.72 8.27
C PHE A 11 -7.97 15.41 6.89
N PHE A 12 -9.10 15.69 6.28
CA PHE A 12 -9.15 16.36 4.99
C PHE A 12 -8.62 17.80 5.05
N ALA A 13 -8.87 18.52 6.14
CA ALA A 13 -8.32 19.86 6.34
C ALA A 13 -6.79 19.85 6.41
N VAL A 14 -6.19 18.89 7.12
CA VAL A 14 -4.74 18.72 7.19
C VAL A 14 -4.17 18.39 5.82
N MET A 15 -4.77 17.46 5.07
CA MET A 15 -4.31 17.11 3.73
C MET A 15 -4.38 18.30 2.76
N ALA A 16 -5.47 19.07 2.80
CA ALA A 16 -5.61 20.29 2.00
C ALA A 16 -4.56 21.35 2.37
N ALA A 17 -4.34 21.57 3.66
CA ALA A 17 -3.32 22.50 4.16
C ALA A 17 -1.91 22.11 3.69
N VAL A 18 -1.57 20.81 3.73
CA VAL A 18 -0.32 20.28 3.19
C VAL A 18 -0.22 20.52 1.69
N GLY A 19 -1.30 20.30 0.91
CA GLY A 19 -1.34 20.59 -0.52
C GLY A 19 -1.03 22.06 -0.83
N ILE A 20 -1.67 22.98 -0.10
CA ILE A 20 -1.45 24.42 -0.24
C ILE A 20 -0.04 24.82 0.17
N TYR A 21 0.47 24.30 1.29
CA TYR A 21 1.83 24.54 1.76
C TYR A 21 2.86 24.07 0.73
N SER A 22 2.67 22.90 0.17
CA SER A 22 3.61 22.27 -0.76
C SER A 22 3.62 22.93 -2.15
N ARG A 23 2.62 23.76 -2.48
CA ARG A 23 2.57 24.51 -3.73
C ARG A 23 3.82 25.33 -4.00
N ARG A 24 4.51 25.78 -2.95
CA ARG A 24 5.77 26.53 -3.05
C ARG A 24 6.91 25.74 -3.72
N HIS A 25 6.83 24.42 -3.71
CA HIS A 25 7.83 23.52 -4.29
C HIS A 25 7.51 23.13 -5.75
N VAL A 26 6.34 23.54 -6.26
CA VAL A 26 5.86 23.23 -7.61
C VAL A 26 6.19 24.40 -8.54
N THR A 27 7.48 24.66 -8.73
CA THR A 27 7.95 25.74 -9.62
C THR A 27 8.43 25.22 -10.98
N SER A 28 8.60 23.91 -11.11
CA SER A 28 9.09 23.25 -12.32
C SER A 28 8.53 21.83 -12.41
N VAL A 29 8.69 21.19 -13.59
CA VAL A 29 8.32 19.77 -13.77
C VAL A 29 9.09 18.87 -12.79
N ASP A 30 10.37 19.16 -12.54
CA ASP A 30 11.17 18.42 -11.56
C ASP A 30 10.66 18.62 -10.12
N GLY A 31 10.22 19.83 -9.78
CA GLY A 31 9.56 20.12 -8.50
C GLY A 31 8.25 19.35 -8.36
N PHE A 32 7.45 19.28 -9.42
CA PHE A 32 6.18 18.57 -9.40
C PHE A 32 6.34 17.05 -9.30
N VAL A 33 7.22 16.44 -10.10
CA VAL A 33 7.35 14.96 -10.21
C VAL A 33 8.29 14.38 -9.16
N LEU A 34 9.35 15.09 -8.77
CA LEU A 34 10.45 14.56 -7.93
C LEU A 34 10.62 15.33 -6.61
N GLY A 35 9.79 16.35 -6.33
CA GLY A 35 9.99 17.24 -5.18
C GLY A 35 11.35 17.95 -5.20
N GLY A 36 11.88 18.23 -6.40
CA GLY A 36 13.21 18.82 -6.57
C GLY A 36 14.37 17.93 -6.13
N ARG A 37 14.15 16.64 -5.91
CA ARG A 37 15.12 15.65 -5.36
C ARG A 37 15.66 16.03 -3.96
N SER A 38 14.97 16.91 -3.25
CA SER A 38 15.35 17.41 -1.92
C SER A 38 14.65 16.68 -0.77
N VAL A 39 13.86 15.67 -1.07
CA VAL A 39 13.09 14.89 -0.09
C VAL A 39 14.05 14.05 0.77
N GLY A 40 13.96 14.24 2.08
CA GLY A 40 14.81 13.54 3.04
C GLY A 40 14.51 12.03 3.13
N PRO A 41 15.43 11.23 3.70
CA PRO A 41 15.31 9.76 3.73
C PRO A 41 14.09 9.27 4.49
N TRP A 42 13.73 9.88 5.60
CA TRP A 42 12.55 9.52 6.38
C TRP A 42 11.25 9.75 5.63
N LEU A 43 11.12 10.91 5.00
CA LEU A 43 9.95 11.24 4.21
C LEU A 43 9.81 10.29 3.01
N THR A 44 10.93 9.97 2.35
CA THR A 44 10.95 9.01 1.24
C THR A 44 10.58 7.59 1.68
N ALA A 45 11.10 7.14 2.84
CA ALA A 45 10.79 5.82 3.37
C ALA A 45 9.31 5.67 3.73
N PHE A 46 8.72 6.69 4.37
CA PHE A 46 7.28 6.68 4.68
C PHE A 46 6.42 6.81 3.43
N ALA A 47 6.77 7.67 2.48
CA ALA A 47 6.06 7.79 1.20
C ALA A 47 6.06 6.47 0.43
N TYR A 48 7.20 5.77 0.39
CA TYR A 48 7.28 4.43 -0.19
C TYR A 48 6.44 3.42 0.61
N GLY A 49 6.61 3.38 1.93
CA GLY A 49 5.93 2.42 2.80
C GLY A 49 4.40 2.55 2.72
N THR A 50 3.85 3.75 2.77
CA THR A 50 2.40 3.97 2.69
C THR A 50 1.83 3.68 1.32
N SER A 51 2.57 4.01 0.25
CA SER A 51 2.16 3.65 -1.11
C SER A 51 2.15 2.15 -1.33
N TYR A 52 3.09 1.44 -0.70
CA TYR A 52 3.21 0.00 -0.76
C TYR A 52 2.12 -0.72 0.05
N PHE A 53 1.88 -0.27 1.27
CA PHE A 53 0.79 -0.75 2.12
C PHE A 53 -0.55 -0.15 1.73
N SER A 54 -1.01 -0.48 0.54
CA SER A 54 -2.25 0.06 0.00
C SER A 54 -3.50 -0.49 0.71
N ALA A 55 -4.64 0.22 0.55
CA ALA A 55 -5.95 -0.26 1.00
C ALA A 55 -6.31 -1.64 0.41
N VAL A 56 -5.83 -1.95 -0.79
CA VAL A 56 -6.03 -3.26 -1.44
C VAL A 56 -5.38 -4.37 -0.63
N VAL A 57 -4.15 -4.16 -0.14
CA VAL A 57 -3.43 -5.15 0.68
C VAL A 57 -4.08 -5.31 2.04
N PHE A 58 -4.31 -4.21 2.77
CA PHE A 58 -4.81 -4.29 4.15
C PHE A 58 -6.29 -4.67 4.25
N VAL A 59 -7.12 -4.09 3.39
CA VAL A 59 -8.57 -4.31 3.46
C VAL A 59 -8.99 -5.52 2.64
N GLY A 60 -8.36 -5.70 1.48
CA GLY A 60 -8.69 -6.79 0.58
C GLY A 60 -7.98 -8.09 0.91
N TYR A 61 -6.66 -8.11 0.74
CA TYR A 61 -5.90 -9.37 0.77
C TYR A 61 -5.52 -9.86 2.15
N ALA A 62 -5.14 -9.00 3.09
CA ALA A 62 -4.67 -9.42 4.41
C ALA A 62 -5.75 -10.20 5.17
N GLY A 63 -7.00 -9.72 5.15
CA GLY A 63 -8.13 -10.42 5.74
C GLY A 63 -8.42 -11.75 5.07
N GLN A 64 -8.42 -11.80 3.73
CA GLN A 64 -8.66 -13.02 2.96
C GLN A 64 -7.58 -14.08 3.18
N PHE A 65 -6.31 -13.68 3.18
CA PHE A 65 -5.20 -14.59 3.42
C PHE A 65 -5.15 -15.06 4.88
N GLY A 66 -5.44 -14.17 5.84
CA GLY A 66 -5.60 -14.55 7.24
C GLY A 66 -6.70 -15.59 7.44
N TRP A 67 -7.84 -15.40 6.79
CA TRP A 67 -8.93 -16.38 6.81
C TRP A 67 -8.55 -17.71 6.17
N LYS A 68 -7.86 -17.68 5.02
CA LYS A 68 -7.52 -18.87 4.24
C LYS A 68 -6.36 -19.68 4.81
N TYR A 69 -5.34 -19.01 5.34
CA TYR A 69 -4.09 -19.66 5.76
C TYR A 69 -3.83 -19.57 7.27
N GLY A 70 -4.66 -18.84 8.01
CA GLY A 70 -4.43 -18.62 9.44
C GLY A 70 -3.12 -17.90 9.72
N ILE A 71 -2.38 -18.35 10.75
CA ILE A 71 -1.09 -17.76 11.16
C ILE A 71 -0.04 -17.88 10.06
N ALA A 72 -0.10 -18.92 9.25
CA ALA A 72 0.85 -19.13 8.16
C ALA A 72 0.80 -18.04 7.08
N SER A 73 -0.30 -17.23 7.00
CA SER A 73 -0.34 -16.04 6.15
C SER A 73 0.76 -15.02 6.45
N THR A 74 1.36 -15.07 7.63
CA THR A 74 2.53 -14.26 8.01
C THR A 74 3.71 -14.46 7.07
N TRP A 75 3.88 -15.64 6.48
CA TRP A 75 4.91 -15.90 5.47
C TRP A 75 4.80 -15.04 4.24
N ILE A 76 3.58 -14.66 3.84
CA ILE A 76 3.33 -13.74 2.72
C ILE A 76 3.94 -12.37 3.04
N GLY A 77 3.72 -11.87 4.26
CA GLY A 77 4.29 -10.61 4.72
C GLY A 77 5.82 -10.66 4.85
N ILE A 78 6.37 -11.74 5.42
CA ILE A 78 7.82 -11.92 5.57
C ILE A 78 8.50 -12.04 4.20
N GLY A 79 8.00 -12.87 3.31
CA GLY A 79 8.55 -13.03 1.96
C GLY A 79 8.54 -11.72 1.18
N ASN A 80 7.44 -11.01 1.23
CA ASN A 80 7.28 -9.71 0.58
C ASN A 80 8.23 -8.64 1.19
N ALA A 81 8.38 -8.58 2.51
CA ALA A 81 9.28 -7.63 3.16
C ALA A 81 10.75 -7.92 2.87
N LEU A 82 11.18 -9.19 2.91
CA LEU A 82 12.58 -9.56 2.75
C LEU A 82 12.99 -9.66 1.28
N ILE A 83 12.20 -10.33 0.45
CA ILE A 83 12.53 -10.59 -0.96
C ILE A 83 12.01 -9.44 -1.84
N GLY A 84 10.73 -9.12 -1.74
CA GLY A 84 10.10 -8.09 -2.58
C GLY A 84 10.64 -6.69 -2.32
N SER A 85 10.82 -6.33 -1.04
CA SER A 85 11.27 -4.97 -0.69
C SER A 85 12.76 -4.91 -0.38
N LEU A 86 13.22 -5.52 0.70
CA LEU A 86 14.58 -5.35 1.21
C LEU A 86 15.64 -5.75 0.18
N LEU A 87 15.52 -6.95 -0.40
CA LEU A 87 16.48 -7.46 -1.39
C LEU A 87 16.51 -6.57 -2.64
N ALA A 88 15.35 -6.16 -3.14
CA ALA A 88 15.24 -5.27 -4.30
C ALA A 88 15.93 -3.92 -4.02
N TRP A 89 15.71 -3.32 -2.85
CA TRP A 89 16.35 -2.06 -2.48
C TRP A 89 17.87 -2.19 -2.30
N VAL A 90 18.35 -3.27 -1.68
CA VAL A 90 19.79 -3.51 -1.49
C VAL A 90 20.49 -3.71 -2.82
N VAL A 91 19.91 -4.49 -3.74
CA VAL A 91 20.52 -4.84 -5.02
C VAL A 91 20.37 -3.71 -6.06
N LEU A 92 19.19 -3.14 -6.18
CA LEU A 92 18.85 -2.21 -7.26
C LEU A 92 18.87 -0.74 -6.82
N GLY A 93 18.51 -0.43 -5.58
CA GLY A 93 18.23 0.93 -5.14
C GLY A 93 19.38 1.91 -5.40
N ARG A 94 20.61 1.58 -4.94
CA ARG A 94 21.79 2.44 -5.16
C ARG A 94 22.13 2.58 -6.63
N ARG A 95 22.12 1.48 -7.37
CA ARG A 95 22.45 1.45 -8.79
C ARG A 95 21.48 2.27 -9.62
N THR A 96 20.19 2.08 -9.38
CA THR A 96 19.12 2.82 -10.06
C THR A 96 19.23 4.31 -9.75
N LYS A 97 19.43 4.69 -8.47
CA LYS A 97 19.57 6.09 -8.07
C LYS A 97 20.73 6.78 -8.80
N VAL A 98 21.92 6.20 -8.79
CA VAL A 98 23.10 6.78 -9.46
C VAL A 98 22.85 6.90 -10.95
N MET A 99 22.30 5.85 -11.56
CA MET A 99 22.06 5.83 -13.02
C MET A 99 20.98 6.83 -13.44
N THR A 100 19.89 6.94 -12.70
CA THR A 100 18.82 7.92 -12.99
C THR A 100 19.29 9.36 -12.82
N GLN A 101 20.20 9.61 -11.87
CA GLN A 101 20.82 10.93 -11.71
C GLN A 101 21.74 11.25 -12.88
N HIS A 102 22.58 10.30 -13.30
CA HIS A 102 23.52 10.47 -14.42
C HIS A 102 22.78 10.69 -15.76
N LEU A 103 21.69 9.96 -15.99
CA LEU A 103 20.86 10.07 -17.20
C LEU A 103 19.88 11.26 -17.17
N GLY A 104 19.74 11.95 -16.03
CA GLY A 104 18.74 13.02 -15.87
C GLY A 104 17.29 12.55 -15.97
N SER A 105 17.05 11.24 -15.88
CA SER A 105 15.71 10.66 -16.05
C SER A 105 14.80 10.96 -14.85
N ARG A 106 13.51 11.22 -15.14
CA ARG A 106 12.49 11.62 -14.16
C ARG A 106 11.53 10.49 -13.84
N THR A 107 11.29 9.62 -14.81
CA THR A 107 10.33 8.51 -14.71
C THR A 107 10.99 7.21 -15.20
N MET A 108 10.38 6.05 -14.91
CA MET A 108 10.88 4.77 -15.42
C MET A 108 10.86 4.68 -16.95
N PRO A 109 9.81 5.11 -17.68
CA PRO A 109 9.87 5.18 -19.14
C PRO A 109 11.00 6.08 -19.66
N ASP A 110 11.25 7.21 -19.02
CA ASP A 110 12.37 8.09 -19.31
C ASP A 110 13.72 7.36 -19.14
N PHE A 111 13.87 6.66 -18.01
CA PHE A 111 15.06 5.87 -17.71
C PHE A 111 15.37 4.85 -18.81
N PHE A 112 14.35 4.10 -19.26
CA PHE A 112 14.51 3.15 -20.35
C PHE A 112 14.88 3.85 -21.67
N GLY A 113 14.21 4.95 -21.98
CA GLY A 113 14.48 5.73 -23.17
C GLY A 113 15.93 6.23 -23.24
N GLU A 114 16.41 6.86 -22.16
CA GLU A 114 17.76 7.40 -22.07
C GLU A 114 18.84 6.30 -21.96
N ARG A 115 18.56 5.22 -21.23
CA ARG A 115 19.47 4.09 -21.07
C ARG A 115 19.76 3.37 -22.38
N TYR A 116 18.71 3.11 -23.16
CA TYR A 116 18.79 2.37 -24.42
C TYR A 116 18.81 3.26 -25.66
N LYS A 117 18.79 4.59 -25.47
CA LYS A 117 18.73 5.60 -26.55
C LYS A 117 17.62 5.30 -27.57
N SER A 118 16.47 4.85 -27.07
CA SER A 118 15.33 4.42 -27.88
C SER A 118 14.06 5.16 -27.53
N LYS A 119 13.62 6.05 -28.43
CA LYS A 119 12.36 6.79 -28.30
C LYS A 119 11.15 5.84 -28.32
N SER A 120 11.20 4.81 -29.14
CA SER A 120 10.13 3.81 -29.22
C SER A 120 9.95 3.07 -27.88
N LEU A 121 11.05 2.67 -27.24
CA LEU A 121 11.00 2.01 -25.93
C LEU A 121 10.41 2.93 -24.85
N LYS A 122 10.76 4.22 -24.84
CA LYS A 122 10.18 5.22 -23.94
C LYS A 122 8.67 5.34 -24.15
N ILE A 123 8.21 5.46 -25.39
CA ILE A 123 6.78 5.59 -25.71
C ILE A 123 6.03 4.31 -25.31
N THR A 124 6.54 3.15 -25.69
CA THR A 124 5.91 1.87 -25.34
C THR A 124 5.80 1.68 -23.83
N ALA A 125 6.88 1.95 -23.09
CA ALA A 125 6.85 1.88 -21.62
C ALA A 125 5.85 2.87 -21.02
N SER A 126 5.77 4.10 -21.56
CA SER A 126 4.79 5.10 -21.09
C SER A 126 3.35 4.64 -21.32
N VAL A 127 3.06 4.07 -22.48
CA VAL A 127 1.71 3.54 -22.81
C VAL A 127 1.36 2.37 -21.88
N ILE A 128 2.27 1.43 -21.67
CA ILE A 128 2.07 0.29 -20.78
C ILE A 128 1.75 0.78 -19.36
N VAL A 129 2.59 1.66 -18.81
CA VAL A 129 2.38 2.21 -17.46
C VAL A 129 1.03 2.92 -17.37
N PHE A 130 0.69 3.76 -18.34
CA PHE A 130 -0.58 4.49 -18.34
C PHE A 130 -1.79 3.56 -18.37
N VAL A 131 -1.80 2.56 -19.27
CA VAL A 131 -2.91 1.61 -19.41
C VAL A 131 -3.10 0.79 -18.13
N PHE A 132 -2.00 0.28 -17.54
CA PHE A 132 -2.10 -0.55 -16.33
C PHE A 132 -2.35 0.24 -15.04
N LEU A 133 -2.04 1.53 -15.00
CA LEU A 133 -2.40 2.39 -13.86
C LEU A 133 -3.91 2.63 -13.75
N ILE A 134 -4.67 2.55 -14.84
CA ILE A 134 -6.12 2.75 -14.80
C ILE A 134 -6.82 1.69 -13.93
N PRO A 135 -6.71 0.37 -14.19
CA PRO A 135 -7.35 -0.65 -13.35
C PRO A 135 -6.76 -0.68 -11.93
N TYR A 136 -5.46 -0.39 -11.77
CA TYR A 136 -4.84 -0.27 -10.46
C TYR A 136 -5.50 0.84 -9.62
N THR A 137 -5.61 2.04 -10.17
CA THR A 137 -6.25 3.18 -9.51
C THR A 137 -7.71 2.88 -9.18
N ALA A 138 -8.45 2.28 -10.11
CA ALA A 138 -9.84 1.88 -9.87
C ALA A 138 -9.97 0.89 -8.70
N SER A 139 -9.04 -0.07 -8.56
CA SER A 139 -9.04 -1.03 -7.45
C SER A 139 -8.78 -0.37 -6.09
N VAL A 140 -7.87 0.62 -6.04
CA VAL A 140 -7.57 1.39 -4.82
C VAL A 140 -8.79 2.20 -4.38
N TYR A 141 -9.41 2.94 -5.31
CA TYR A 141 -10.63 3.70 -5.01
C TYR A 141 -11.78 2.80 -4.59
N ASN A 142 -11.94 1.64 -5.23
CA ASN A 142 -12.97 0.67 -4.86
C ASN A 142 -12.82 0.20 -3.41
N GLY A 143 -11.62 -0.23 -3.01
CA GLY A 143 -11.35 -0.70 -1.64
C GLY A 143 -11.65 0.38 -0.59
N LEU A 144 -11.12 1.58 -0.79
CA LEU A 144 -11.27 2.69 0.15
C LEU A 144 -12.73 3.18 0.22
N SER A 145 -13.39 3.33 -0.92
CA SER A 145 -14.78 3.82 -0.97
C SER A 145 -15.78 2.86 -0.34
N ARG A 146 -15.55 1.54 -0.42
CA ARG A 146 -16.38 0.55 0.29
C ARG A 146 -16.26 0.69 1.79
N LEU A 147 -15.05 0.92 2.31
CA LEU A 147 -14.85 1.19 3.74
C LEU A 147 -15.60 2.44 4.21
N PHE A 148 -15.49 3.53 3.45
CA PHE A 148 -16.19 4.76 3.79
C PHE A 148 -17.71 4.60 3.69
N ALA A 149 -18.20 3.94 2.66
CA ALA A 149 -19.63 3.65 2.51
C ALA A 149 -20.18 2.88 3.72
N MET A 150 -19.46 1.84 4.18
CA MET A 150 -19.85 1.08 5.38
C MET A 150 -19.71 1.90 6.67
N ALA A 151 -18.61 2.64 6.83
CA ALA A 151 -18.34 3.36 8.07
C ALA A 151 -19.29 4.54 8.32
N PHE A 152 -19.74 5.20 7.26
CA PHE A 152 -20.56 6.42 7.31
C PHE A 152 -21.97 6.25 6.75
N ASN A 153 -22.31 5.08 6.21
CA ASN A 153 -23.59 4.81 5.56
C ASN A 153 -23.91 5.79 4.42
N ILE A 154 -22.88 6.09 3.59
CA ILE A 154 -22.97 6.97 2.42
C ILE A 154 -22.99 6.11 1.16
N PRO A 155 -23.77 6.46 0.12
CA PRO A 155 -23.74 5.74 -1.15
C PRO A 155 -22.32 5.67 -1.74
N TYR A 156 -21.92 4.48 -2.17
CA TYR A 156 -20.59 4.18 -2.71
C TYR A 156 -20.11 5.18 -3.78
N THR A 157 -20.98 5.55 -4.70
CA THR A 157 -20.67 6.49 -5.79
C THR A 157 -20.18 7.85 -5.27
N TRP A 158 -20.84 8.38 -4.23
CA TRP A 158 -20.42 9.65 -3.63
C TRP A 158 -19.08 9.54 -2.93
N CYS A 159 -18.79 8.41 -2.30
CA CYS A 159 -17.48 8.16 -1.70
C CYS A 159 -16.38 8.19 -2.76
N VAL A 160 -16.55 7.48 -3.90
CA VAL A 160 -15.59 7.46 -5.00
C VAL A 160 -15.36 8.86 -5.57
N VAL A 161 -16.44 9.57 -5.91
CA VAL A 161 -16.33 10.91 -6.52
C VAL A 161 -15.66 11.91 -5.58
N THR A 162 -16.07 11.94 -4.31
CA THR A 162 -15.48 12.87 -3.33
C THR A 162 -14.00 12.59 -3.11
N MET A 163 -13.62 11.32 -2.96
CA MET A 163 -12.22 10.94 -2.77
C MET A 163 -11.37 11.24 -3.99
N ALA A 164 -11.86 10.94 -5.18
CA ALA A 164 -11.15 11.23 -6.42
C ALA A 164 -10.96 12.74 -6.62
N ALA A 165 -12.02 13.52 -6.43
CA ALA A 165 -11.96 14.99 -6.54
C ALA A 165 -10.97 15.59 -5.53
N PHE A 166 -11.02 15.14 -4.26
CA PHE A 166 -10.15 15.64 -3.23
C PHE A 166 -8.68 15.26 -3.47
N THR A 167 -8.43 14.01 -3.87
CA THR A 167 -7.07 13.54 -4.21
C THR A 167 -6.51 14.35 -5.39
N ALA A 168 -7.28 14.52 -6.45
CA ALA A 168 -6.88 15.33 -7.60
C ALA A 168 -6.52 16.76 -7.18
N LEU A 169 -7.34 17.37 -6.32
CA LEU A 169 -7.13 18.75 -5.86
C LEU A 169 -5.77 18.92 -5.15
N TYR A 170 -5.49 18.12 -4.13
CA TYR A 170 -4.24 18.31 -3.38
C TYR A 170 -3.00 17.88 -4.17
N VAL A 171 -3.11 16.89 -5.06
CA VAL A 171 -1.99 16.47 -5.94
C VAL A 171 -1.68 17.54 -6.98
N ILE A 172 -2.69 18.11 -7.63
CA ILE A 172 -2.50 19.19 -8.61
C ILE A 172 -1.85 20.42 -7.95
N LEU A 173 -2.27 20.76 -6.71
CA LEU A 173 -1.73 21.90 -5.99
C LEU A 173 -0.29 21.70 -5.53
N GLY A 174 0.03 20.54 -4.97
CA GLY A 174 1.28 20.33 -4.24
C GLY A 174 2.25 19.31 -4.84
N GLY A 175 1.88 18.60 -5.90
CA GLY A 175 2.71 17.61 -6.58
C GLY A 175 3.25 16.52 -5.65
N TYR A 176 4.44 16.01 -5.97
CA TYR A 176 5.09 14.93 -5.20
C TYR A 176 5.37 15.33 -3.73
N MET A 177 5.71 16.57 -3.45
CA MET A 177 5.99 17.00 -2.08
C MET A 177 4.73 16.92 -1.20
N ALA A 178 3.57 17.29 -1.73
CA ALA A 178 2.31 17.18 -1.00
C ALA A 178 1.96 15.71 -0.72
N THR A 179 2.11 14.83 -1.70
CA THR A 179 1.87 13.39 -1.51
C THR A 179 2.83 12.81 -0.48
N ALA A 180 4.13 13.09 -0.57
CA ALA A 180 5.13 12.58 0.35
C ALA A 180 4.90 13.00 1.81
N ILE A 181 4.52 14.27 2.06
CA ILE A 181 4.19 14.74 3.41
C ILE A 181 2.88 14.11 3.91
N ASN A 182 1.87 14.01 3.06
CA ASN A 182 0.62 13.34 3.42
C ASN A 182 0.84 11.86 3.73
N ASP A 183 1.65 11.18 2.93
CA ASP A 183 2.02 9.78 3.15
C ASP A 183 2.78 9.59 4.46
N PHE A 184 3.65 10.53 4.81
CA PHE A 184 4.35 10.52 6.10
C PHE A 184 3.36 10.59 7.28
N ILE A 185 2.42 11.54 7.24
CA ILE A 185 1.40 11.70 8.28
C ILE A 185 0.50 10.46 8.34
N GLN A 186 0.03 10.01 7.19
CA GLN A 186 -0.84 8.82 7.08
C GLN A 186 -0.12 7.55 7.53
N GLY A 187 1.18 7.42 7.23
CA GLY A 187 2.00 6.29 7.66
C GLY A 187 2.09 6.17 9.17
N ILE A 188 2.26 7.29 9.88
CA ILE A 188 2.25 7.31 11.35
C ILE A 188 0.88 6.89 11.88
N ILE A 189 -0.20 7.47 11.33
CA ILE A 189 -1.58 7.12 11.72
C ILE A 189 -1.86 5.63 11.46
N MET A 190 -1.40 5.12 10.32
CA MET A 190 -1.56 3.72 9.94
C MET A 190 -0.84 2.78 10.90
N LEU A 191 0.41 3.07 11.27
CA LEU A 191 1.16 2.24 12.23
C LEU A 191 0.47 2.19 13.59
N ILE A 192 0.02 3.34 14.11
CA ILE A 192 -0.74 3.40 15.36
C ILE A 192 -2.07 2.62 15.22
N GLY A 193 -2.77 2.82 14.10
CA GLY A 193 -4.03 2.16 13.82
C GLY A 193 -3.93 0.63 13.77
N ILE A 194 -2.91 0.09 13.12
CA ILE A 194 -2.67 -1.35 13.04
C ILE A 194 -2.43 -1.93 14.44
N VAL A 195 -1.57 -1.31 15.24
CA VAL A 195 -1.30 -1.75 16.61
C VAL A 195 -2.58 -1.70 17.45
N ALA A 196 -3.37 -0.64 17.33
CA ALA A 196 -4.62 -0.49 18.06
C ALA A 196 -5.65 -1.57 17.66
N VAL A 197 -5.79 -1.86 16.36
CA VAL A 197 -6.70 -2.90 15.86
C VAL A 197 -6.26 -4.28 16.36
N ILE A 198 -4.96 -4.62 16.25
CA ILE A 198 -4.43 -5.90 16.75
C ILE A 198 -4.71 -6.02 18.26
N ALA A 199 -4.40 -4.99 19.04
CA ALA A 199 -4.63 -4.97 20.47
C ALA A 199 -6.13 -5.15 20.80
N ALA A 200 -7.02 -4.45 20.09
CA ALA A 200 -8.47 -4.56 20.31
C ALA A 200 -9.00 -5.97 20.00
N VAL A 201 -8.56 -6.58 18.89
CA VAL A 201 -8.95 -7.93 18.50
C VAL A 201 -8.46 -8.95 19.51
N LEU A 202 -7.19 -8.87 19.92
CA LEU A 202 -6.60 -9.80 20.87
C LEU A 202 -7.25 -9.68 22.26
N ASN A 203 -7.52 -8.45 22.72
CA ASN A 203 -8.23 -8.23 23.98
C ASN A 203 -9.65 -8.80 23.94
N GLY A 204 -10.35 -8.67 22.81
CA GLY A 204 -11.68 -9.26 22.61
C GLY A 204 -11.68 -10.79 22.66
N GLN A 205 -10.56 -11.44 22.37
CA GLN A 205 -10.38 -12.89 22.45
C GLN A 205 -9.72 -13.36 23.77
N GLY A 206 -9.56 -12.48 24.75
CA GLY A 206 -8.91 -12.81 26.01
C GLY A 206 -7.38 -12.95 25.92
N GLY A 207 -6.75 -12.32 24.93
CA GLY A 207 -5.31 -12.28 24.74
C GLY A 207 -4.81 -13.16 23.59
N PHE A 208 -3.53 -13.02 23.26
CA PHE A 208 -2.89 -13.67 22.12
C PHE A 208 -2.95 -15.22 22.21
N MET A 209 -2.64 -15.78 23.38
CA MET A 209 -2.61 -17.25 23.55
C MET A 209 -4.01 -17.86 23.46
N ASN A 210 -5.02 -17.18 24.00
CA ASN A 210 -6.40 -17.62 23.87
C ASN A 210 -6.90 -17.53 22.42
N ALA A 211 -6.56 -16.46 21.70
CA ALA A 211 -6.90 -16.32 20.30
C ALA A 211 -6.33 -17.47 19.45
N ILE A 212 -5.07 -17.86 19.70
CA ILE A 212 -4.44 -19.02 19.03
C ILE A 212 -5.13 -20.33 19.44
N ALA A 213 -5.45 -20.52 20.73
CA ALA A 213 -6.12 -21.71 21.21
C ALA A 213 -7.52 -21.88 20.60
N GLU A 214 -8.28 -20.79 20.46
CA GLU A 214 -9.58 -20.81 19.79
C GLU A 214 -9.44 -21.09 18.28
N MET A 215 -8.46 -20.47 17.62
CA MET A 215 -8.18 -20.75 16.21
C MET A 215 -7.78 -22.21 15.97
N ALA A 216 -7.05 -22.83 16.89
CA ALA A 216 -6.65 -24.24 16.80
C ALA A 216 -7.85 -25.20 16.85
N LYS A 217 -8.99 -24.80 17.41
CA LYS A 217 -10.21 -25.62 17.46
C LYS A 217 -10.98 -25.62 16.13
N ILE A 218 -10.72 -24.65 15.25
CA ILE A 218 -11.44 -24.51 13.99
C ILE A 218 -11.00 -25.63 13.04
N PRO A 219 -11.92 -26.51 12.59
CA PRO A 219 -11.58 -27.53 11.63
C PRO A 219 -11.30 -26.90 10.26
N SER A 220 -10.31 -27.43 9.55
CA SER A 220 -9.99 -26.96 8.21
C SER A 220 -11.05 -27.39 7.18
N ASP A 221 -11.45 -26.47 6.32
CA ASP A 221 -12.30 -26.69 5.16
C ASP A 221 -11.50 -26.95 3.87
N VAL A 222 -10.17 -26.85 3.94
CA VAL A 222 -9.26 -27.06 2.80
C VAL A 222 -9.13 -28.56 2.51
N PRO A 223 -9.25 -29.01 1.25
CA PRO A 223 -9.24 -30.43 0.89
C PRO A 223 -8.04 -31.23 1.42
N LEU A 224 -6.86 -30.59 1.46
CA LEU A 224 -5.61 -31.22 1.92
C LEU A 224 -5.60 -31.54 3.43
N THR A 225 -6.29 -30.74 4.22
CA THR A 225 -6.30 -30.82 5.69
C THR A 225 -7.72 -30.86 6.24
N GLN A 226 -8.68 -31.34 5.43
CA GLN A 226 -10.10 -31.32 5.75
C GLN A 226 -10.42 -31.99 7.09
N GLY A 227 -11.12 -31.27 7.96
CA GLY A 227 -11.52 -31.74 9.28
C GLY A 227 -10.40 -31.77 10.33
N GLN A 228 -9.16 -31.45 9.98
CA GLN A 228 -8.06 -31.44 10.94
C GLN A 228 -8.10 -30.18 11.81
N PRO A 229 -8.13 -30.32 13.16
CA PRO A 229 -7.95 -29.20 14.06
C PRO A 229 -6.49 -28.75 14.06
N GLY A 230 -6.25 -27.46 14.31
CA GLY A 230 -4.89 -26.92 14.38
C GLY A 230 -4.24 -26.59 13.03
N ALA A 231 -4.88 -26.89 11.90
CA ALA A 231 -4.34 -26.58 10.57
C ALA A 231 -4.06 -25.08 10.37
N PHE A 232 -4.93 -24.21 10.86
CA PHE A 232 -4.78 -22.74 10.78
C PHE A 232 -3.71 -22.17 11.73
N THR A 233 -3.28 -22.93 12.73
CA THR A 233 -2.20 -22.56 13.66
C THR A 233 -0.88 -23.24 13.33
N SER A 234 -0.85 -24.10 12.30
CA SER A 234 0.36 -24.76 11.85
C SER A 234 1.32 -23.80 11.15
N PHE A 235 2.62 -24.14 11.16
CA PHE A 235 3.67 -23.32 10.57
C PHE A 235 3.49 -23.10 9.05
N PHE A 236 2.98 -24.10 8.35
CA PHE A 236 2.75 -24.04 6.90
C PHE A 236 1.30 -23.84 6.51
N GLY A 237 0.39 -23.73 7.48
CA GLY A 237 -1.03 -23.54 7.22
C GLY A 237 -1.74 -24.76 6.65
N PRO A 238 -3.04 -24.61 6.32
CA PRO A 238 -3.84 -25.71 5.81
C PRO A 238 -3.51 -26.11 4.36
N ASP A 239 -2.87 -25.23 3.57
CA ASP A 239 -2.49 -25.47 2.17
C ASP A 239 -1.08 -24.93 1.90
N PRO A 240 -0.02 -25.69 2.23
CA PRO A 240 1.36 -25.25 2.09
C PRO A 240 1.78 -24.93 0.66
N VAL A 241 1.29 -25.68 -0.32
CA VAL A 241 1.69 -25.55 -1.72
C VAL A 241 1.13 -24.24 -2.30
N ASN A 242 -0.16 -23.99 -2.08
CA ASN A 242 -0.79 -22.76 -2.52
C ASN A 242 -0.23 -21.53 -1.78
N LEU A 243 0.02 -21.66 -0.46
CA LEU A 243 0.68 -20.62 0.32
C LEU A 243 2.06 -20.27 -0.26
N LEU A 244 2.90 -21.26 -0.58
CA LEU A 244 4.20 -21.02 -1.19
C LEU A 244 4.05 -20.30 -2.54
N GLY A 245 3.10 -20.70 -3.36
CA GLY A 245 2.77 -20.01 -4.63
C GLY A 245 2.42 -18.54 -4.41
N VAL A 246 1.59 -18.24 -3.41
CA VAL A 246 1.21 -16.86 -3.07
C VAL A 246 2.41 -16.08 -2.53
N VAL A 247 3.23 -16.67 -1.66
CA VAL A 247 4.46 -16.04 -1.14
C VAL A 247 5.41 -15.66 -2.27
N LEU A 248 5.67 -16.58 -3.20
CA LEU A 248 6.53 -16.32 -4.36
C LEU A 248 5.94 -15.26 -5.28
N LEU A 249 4.65 -15.36 -5.60
CA LEU A 249 3.97 -14.40 -6.46
C LEU A 249 4.02 -12.99 -5.89
N THR A 250 3.70 -12.83 -4.60
CA THR A 250 3.70 -11.53 -3.94
C THR A 250 5.11 -10.98 -3.69
N SER A 251 6.11 -11.84 -3.49
CA SER A 251 7.49 -11.42 -3.22
C SER A 251 8.27 -11.08 -4.49
N LEU A 252 8.00 -11.75 -5.60
CA LEU A 252 8.70 -11.54 -6.87
C LEU A 252 7.93 -10.64 -7.84
N GLY A 253 6.63 -10.47 -7.63
CA GLY A 253 5.75 -9.66 -8.46
C GLY A 253 5.62 -8.20 -8.04
N THR A 254 6.37 -7.77 -7.04
CA THR A 254 6.31 -6.40 -6.47
C THR A 254 7.52 -5.51 -6.83
#